data_8cba6c284044c271d84d066b2818b29b
#
_entry.id   8cba6c284044c271d84d066b2818b29b
#
_cell.length_a   1.000
_cell.length_b   1.000
_cell.length_c   1.000
_cell.angle_alpha   90.00
_cell.angle_beta   90.00
_cell.angle_gamma   90.00
#
_symmetry.space_group_name_H-M   'P 1'
#
loop_
_entity.id
_entity.type
_entity.pdbx_description
1 polymer ?
#
loop_
_entity_poly.entity_id
_entity_poly.type
_entity_poly.pdbx_seq_one_letter_code
_entity_poly.pdbx_strand_id
1 'polypeptide(L)'
;MSRFSKLATAVLLGLVVPSASASQSATPASQGVVVKATRPNSVIMADSVMTRDPDPRTIDSPQRFAWNYTQGLVLKSVYSVYEKTGDRKYLDYVAKYFDYFVNPDGTIKTYTMEEYSVDKIPPGKVLFDLYASTKDERYRKAIELLRTQMKTHPRTKEGGFWHKKRYPWQMWLDGLYMASPFLAQYAVTFNEPALLDDVINQYVWMENHARDPKTGLLYHGWDESKEQKWANKETGLSPEVWGRAMGWYAMALVDVLDFIPKSHPRRGEILAILDRLAEAVVKVQDPKTGVFWQVLDKGDRKGNYLESSASVMFAYSLLKATRLGHIDTKYRAAGRRAYEGILKEFITIDDKGVMTIHKGCAVAGLGGDPNAAGQYRSGTFDYYMSEPVRDNDAKAVGPFILASLEIESLKK
;
A
#
# COMPACT_ATOMS: atom_id res chain seq x y z
N MET A 1 -72.37 -36.50 -9.17
CA MET A 1 -72.55 -36.55 -7.72
C MET A 1 -71.56 -35.52 -7.16
N SER A 2 -71.98 -34.29 -7.05
CA SER A 2 -72.61 -33.60 -5.92
C SER A 2 -71.72 -33.63 -4.66
N ARG A 3 -71.08 -32.50 -4.33
CA ARG A 3 -71.43 -31.71 -3.14
C ARG A 3 -70.60 -30.43 -3.03
N PHE A 4 -71.37 -29.37 -2.91
CA PHE A 4 -71.03 -27.99 -2.50
C PHE A 4 -70.42 -27.96 -1.09
N SER A 5 -69.49 -27.01 -0.81
CA SER A 5 -69.47 -26.35 0.48
C SER A 5 -68.67 -25.02 0.43
N LYS A 6 -69.41 -23.97 0.44
CA LYS A 6 -69.39 -22.72 1.23
C LYS A 6 -68.13 -21.93 1.39
N LEU A 7 -68.15 -20.74 0.77
CA LEU A 7 -67.41 -19.55 1.12
C LEU A 7 -67.63 -19.14 2.60
N ALA A 8 -66.56 -18.76 3.26
CA ALA A 8 -66.58 -17.90 4.43
C ALA A 8 -65.62 -16.71 4.19
N THR A 9 -66.24 -15.54 4.02
CA THR A 9 -65.58 -14.27 3.85
C THR A 9 -65.18 -13.76 5.24
N ALA A 10 -63.87 -13.67 5.52
CA ALA A 10 -63.36 -13.01 6.70
C ALA A 10 -62.86 -11.60 6.31
N VAL A 11 -63.57 -10.60 6.81
CA VAL A 11 -63.18 -9.18 6.75
C VAL A 11 -62.08 -8.98 7.78
N LEU A 12 -60.84 -8.70 7.36
CA LEU A 12 -59.78 -8.23 8.24
C LEU A 12 -59.75 -6.69 8.17
N LEU A 13 -60.13 -6.06 9.29
CA LEU A 13 -59.87 -4.64 9.53
C LEU A 13 -58.35 -4.42 9.62
N GLY A 14 -57.81 -3.64 8.69
CA GLY A 14 -56.44 -3.17 8.72
C GLY A 14 -56.23 -2.09 9.78
N LEU A 15 -55.48 -2.40 10.81
CA LEU A 15 -54.91 -1.39 11.72
C LEU A 15 -53.71 -0.76 11.02
N VAL A 16 -53.84 0.49 10.61
CA VAL A 16 -52.76 1.35 10.13
C VAL A 16 -51.97 1.79 11.36
N VAL A 17 -50.76 1.26 11.54
CA VAL A 17 -49.78 1.76 12.51
C VAL A 17 -48.93 2.81 11.79
N PRO A 18 -48.83 4.03 12.26
CA PRO A 18 -47.90 5.00 11.65
C PRO A 18 -46.49 4.62 12.01
N SER A 19 -45.67 4.34 11.01
CA SER A 19 -44.21 4.19 11.13
C SER A 19 -43.59 5.54 11.48
N ALA A 20 -43.15 5.68 12.71
CA ALA A 20 -42.30 6.77 13.13
C ALA A 20 -40.92 6.58 12.48
N SER A 21 -40.62 7.42 11.52
CA SER A 21 -39.25 7.57 10.99
C SER A 21 -38.36 8.16 12.10
N ALA A 22 -37.54 7.31 12.71
CA ALA A 22 -36.47 7.73 13.59
C ALA A 22 -35.41 8.45 12.74
N SER A 23 -35.39 9.77 12.82
CA SER A 23 -34.27 10.57 12.36
C SER A 23 -33.09 10.22 13.24
N GLN A 24 -32.10 9.49 12.70
CA GLN A 24 -30.78 9.33 13.32
C GLN A 24 -30.13 10.71 13.34
N SER A 25 -30.14 11.35 14.51
CA SER A 25 -29.33 12.51 14.80
C SER A 25 -27.86 12.07 14.73
N ALA A 26 -27.16 12.58 13.74
CA ALA A 26 -25.71 12.46 13.68
C ALA A 26 -25.12 13.09 14.95
N THR A 27 -24.51 12.27 15.79
CA THR A 27 -23.73 12.73 16.94
C THR A 27 -22.58 13.59 16.38
N PRO A 28 -22.37 14.82 16.85
CA PRO A 28 -21.25 15.61 16.40
C PRO A 28 -19.97 14.91 16.79
N ALA A 29 -19.06 14.74 15.82
CA ALA A 29 -17.73 14.23 16.06
C ALA A 29 -17.10 15.05 17.19
N SER A 30 -16.72 14.37 18.29
CA SER A 30 -16.00 14.98 19.38
C SER A 30 -14.73 15.63 18.80
N GLN A 31 -14.60 16.94 18.96
CA GLN A 31 -13.34 17.64 18.66
C GLN A 31 -12.26 17.04 19.57
N GLY A 32 -11.45 16.16 19.00
CA GLY A 32 -10.32 15.57 19.69
C GLY A 32 -9.40 16.68 20.18
N VAL A 33 -9.15 16.71 21.47
CA VAL A 33 -8.15 17.59 22.06
C VAL A 33 -6.81 17.21 21.43
N VAL A 34 -6.23 18.11 20.65
CA VAL A 34 -4.86 17.95 20.14
C VAL A 34 -3.92 18.07 21.34
N VAL A 35 -3.72 16.97 22.04
CA VAL A 35 -2.64 16.85 23.02
C VAL A 35 -1.35 16.90 22.22
N LYS A 36 -0.56 17.96 22.45
CA LYS A 36 0.78 18.08 21.85
C LYS A 36 1.58 16.86 22.28
N ALA A 37 1.73 15.90 21.39
CA ALA A 37 2.37 14.63 21.71
C ALA A 37 3.80 14.89 22.20
N THR A 38 4.12 14.50 23.41
CA THR A 38 5.46 14.59 23.99
C THR A 38 6.43 13.59 23.38
N ARG A 39 5.90 12.58 22.67
CA ARG A 39 6.63 11.50 22.02
C ARG A 39 6.52 11.61 20.49
N PRO A 40 7.53 11.14 19.73
CA PRO A 40 7.47 11.11 18.26
C PRO A 40 6.26 10.31 17.75
N ASN A 41 5.61 10.79 16.69
CA ASN A 41 4.46 10.10 16.09
C ASN A 41 4.81 8.71 15.54
N SER A 42 6.04 8.53 15.04
CA SER A 42 6.55 7.22 14.62
C SER A 42 6.54 6.20 15.76
N VAL A 43 6.96 6.64 16.94
CA VAL A 43 6.99 5.84 18.17
C VAL A 43 5.57 5.56 18.67
N ILE A 44 4.69 6.57 18.69
CA ILE A 44 3.30 6.38 19.17
C ILE A 44 2.57 5.39 18.26
N MET A 45 2.70 5.52 16.94
CA MET A 45 2.02 4.59 16.03
C MET A 45 2.61 3.17 16.12
N ALA A 46 3.93 3.00 16.24
CA ALA A 46 4.54 1.68 16.42
C ALA A 46 4.07 1.00 17.73
N ASP A 47 4.05 1.74 18.84
CA ASP A 47 3.50 1.23 20.10
C ASP A 47 2.01 0.90 20.00
N SER A 48 1.26 1.69 19.25
CA SER A 48 -0.17 1.45 19.01
C SER A 48 -0.40 0.19 18.18
N VAL A 49 0.46 -0.10 17.18
CA VAL A 49 0.47 -1.38 16.47
C VAL A 49 0.68 -2.54 17.45
N MET A 50 1.74 -2.47 18.28
CA MET A 50 2.05 -3.52 19.25
C MET A 50 0.96 -3.71 20.32
N THR A 51 0.20 -2.65 20.63
CA THR A 51 -0.94 -2.71 21.56
C THR A 51 -2.15 -3.39 20.93
N ARG A 52 -2.47 -3.07 19.66
CA ARG A 52 -3.59 -3.69 18.94
C ARG A 52 -3.31 -5.13 18.54
N ASP A 53 -2.09 -5.38 18.09
CA ASP A 53 -1.61 -6.66 17.60
C ASP A 53 -0.41 -7.14 18.44
N PRO A 54 -0.59 -7.59 19.71
CA PRO A 54 0.52 -8.05 20.54
C PRO A 54 1.28 -9.24 19.94
N ASP A 55 0.63 -9.96 19.07
CA ASP A 55 1.23 -10.95 18.23
C ASP A 55 1.36 -10.38 16.79
N PRO A 56 2.59 -10.14 16.29
CA PRO A 56 2.78 -9.54 14.95
C PRO A 56 2.21 -10.37 13.81
N ARG A 57 1.86 -11.64 14.05
CA ARG A 57 1.23 -12.51 13.06
C ARG A 57 -0.23 -12.13 12.77
N THR A 58 -0.87 -11.39 13.68
CA THR A 58 -2.28 -10.94 13.56
C THR A 58 -2.44 -9.63 12.77
N ILE A 59 -1.37 -8.91 12.51
CA ILE A 59 -1.40 -7.68 11.71
C ILE A 59 -2.19 -7.92 10.42
N ASP A 60 -3.21 -7.09 10.17
CA ASP A 60 -4.07 -7.10 8.96
C ASP A 60 -4.86 -8.42 8.72
N SER A 61 -4.65 -9.45 9.51
CA SER A 61 -5.34 -10.74 9.36
C SER A 61 -5.39 -11.51 10.68
N PRO A 62 -6.23 -11.10 11.65
CA PRO A 62 -6.24 -11.70 12.99
C PRO A 62 -6.68 -13.18 13.00
N GLN A 63 -7.41 -13.63 11.98
CA GLN A 63 -7.93 -14.99 11.89
C GLN A 63 -7.04 -15.95 11.09
N ARG A 64 -6.07 -15.44 10.33
CA ARG A 64 -5.22 -16.27 9.47
C ARG A 64 -3.81 -15.71 9.38
N PHE A 65 -2.87 -16.36 10.03
CA PHE A 65 -1.46 -16.03 9.89
C PHE A 65 -0.97 -16.24 8.46
N ALA A 66 -0.36 -15.25 7.87
CA ALA A 66 0.10 -15.31 6.49
C ALA A 66 1.43 -14.58 6.29
N TRP A 67 2.28 -15.14 5.45
CA TRP A 67 3.41 -14.44 4.87
C TRP A 67 2.90 -13.54 3.74
N ASN A 68 2.84 -12.23 3.96
CA ASN A 68 2.24 -11.32 2.99
C ASN A 68 2.82 -9.89 3.09
N TYR A 69 2.62 -9.09 2.04
CA TYR A 69 3.16 -7.72 1.93
C TYR A 69 2.69 -6.77 3.02
N THR A 70 1.47 -6.90 3.51
CA THR A 70 0.92 -6.01 4.55
C THR A 70 1.67 -6.14 5.86
N GLN A 71 1.95 -7.37 6.30
CA GLN A 71 2.79 -7.63 7.46
C GLN A 71 4.23 -7.14 7.23
N GLY A 72 4.80 -7.45 6.05
CA GLY A 72 6.15 -7.01 5.69
C GLY A 72 6.30 -5.49 5.71
N LEU A 73 5.30 -4.76 5.24
CA LEU A 73 5.28 -3.29 5.26
C LEU A 73 5.30 -2.72 6.68
N VAL A 74 4.38 -3.18 7.53
CA VAL A 74 4.28 -2.68 8.92
C VAL A 74 5.52 -3.07 9.71
N LEU A 75 5.99 -4.32 9.58
CA LEU A 75 7.17 -4.81 10.31
C LEU A 75 8.46 -4.10 9.87
N LYS A 76 8.63 -3.79 8.57
CA LYS A 76 9.76 -2.95 8.12
C LYS A 76 9.70 -1.56 8.73
N SER A 77 8.50 -0.98 8.82
CA SER A 77 8.31 0.34 9.42
C SER A 77 8.60 0.33 10.94
N VAL A 78 8.16 -0.71 11.66
CA VAL A 78 8.48 -0.89 13.09
C VAL A 78 9.98 -1.14 13.28
N TYR A 79 10.63 -1.91 12.39
CA TYR A 79 12.08 -2.08 12.41
C TYR A 79 12.80 -0.74 12.24
N SER A 80 12.31 0.15 11.37
CA SER A 80 12.91 1.49 11.21
C SER A 80 12.77 2.36 12.46
N VAL A 81 11.74 2.13 13.30
CA VAL A 81 11.67 2.76 14.63
C VAL A 81 12.75 2.19 15.57
N TYR A 82 13.05 0.88 15.51
CA TYR A 82 14.20 0.32 16.21
C TYR A 82 15.51 0.98 15.77
N GLU A 83 15.76 1.09 14.46
CA GLU A 83 16.96 1.75 13.94
C GLU A 83 17.10 3.19 14.44
N LYS A 84 15.99 3.89 14.61
CA LYS A 84 15.97 5.28 15.09
C LYS A 84 16.18 5.43 16.58
N THR A 85 15.62 4.52 17.38
CA THR A 85 15.52 4.65 18.84
C THR A 85 16.52 3.78 19.60
N GLY A 86 16.97 2.67 19.02
CA GLY A 86 17.74 1.63 19.68
C GLY A 86 16.92 0.77 20.65
N ASP A 87 15.61 1.00 20.79
CA ASP A 87 14.76 0.26 21.71
C ASP A 87 14.45 -1.16 21.18
N ARG A 88 15.03 -2.15 21.82
CA ARG A 88 14.97 -3.56 21.42
C ARG A 88 13.55 -4.14 21.36
N LYS A 89 12.58 -3.57 22.07
CA LYS A 89 11.19 -4.07 22.02
C LYS A 89 10.64 -4.13 20.60
N TYR A 90 11.03 -3.17 19.73
CA TYR A 90 10.61 -3.13 18.32
C TYR A 90 11.30 -4.25 17.51
N LEU A 91 12.59 -4.47 17.73
CA LEU A 91 13.31 -5.58 17.10
C LEU A 91 12.73 -6.93 17.52
N ASP A 92 12.50 -7.13 18.83
CA ASP A 92 11.97 -8.38 19.38
C ASP A 92 10.55 -8.66 18.84
N TYR A 93 9.73 -7.62 18.72
CA TYR A 93 8.41 -7.73 18.09
C TYR A 93 8.49 -8.15 16.61
N VAL A 94 9.37 -7.52 15.85
CA VAL A 94 9.60 -7.87 14.43
C VAL A 94 10.14 -9.29 14.31
N ALA A 95 11.17 -9.66 15.09
CA ALA A 95 11.79 -10.98 15.05
C ALA A 95 10.78 -12.11 15.30
N LYS A 96 9.84 -11.91 16.23
CA LYS A 96 8.79 -12.89 16.56
C LYS A 96 7.97 -13.34 15.34
N TYR A 97 7.73 -12.46 14.37
CA TYR A 97 7.05 -12.82 13.12
C TYR A 97 7.93 -13.71 12.24
N PHE A 98 9.18 -13.31 12.03
CA PHE A 98 10.10 -14.01 11.13
C PHE A 98 10.55 -15.36 11.72
N ASP A 99 10.73 -15.44 13.03
CA ASP A 99 11.03 -16.69 13.74
C ASP A 99 9.91 -17.73 13.59
N TYR A 100 8.66 -17.29 13.48
CA TYR A 100 7.55 -18.20 13.22
C TYR A 100 7.47 -18.65 11.77
N PHE A 101 7.69 -17.75 10.80
CA PHE A 101 7.47 -18.06 9.40
C PHE A 101 8.66 -18.71 8.70
N VAL A 102 9.89 -18.40 9.12
CA VAL A 102 11.11 -18.90 8.46
C VAL A 102 11.62 -20.13 9.19
N ASN A 103 11.59 -21.27 8.51
CA ASN A 103 12.11 -22.53 9.04
C ASN A 103 13.64 -22.56 9.00
N PRO A 104 14.32 -23.47 9.76
CA PRO A 104 15.79 -23.59 9.78
C PRO A 104 16.44 -23.86 8.40
N ASP A 105 15.71 -24.49 7.50
CA ASP A 105 16.14 -24.74 6.11
C ASP A 105 15.94 -23.55 5.16
N GLY A 106 15.32 -22.45 5.64
CA GLY A 106 15.01 -21.26 4.86
C GLY A 106 13.66 -21.34 4.13
N THR A 107 12.91 -22.42 4.24
CA THR A 107 11.53 -22.46 3.73
C THR A 107 10.63 -21.54 4.53
N ILE A 108 9.58 -21.04 3.90
CA ILE A 108 8.69 -20.02 4.50
C ILE A 108 7.28 -20.59 4.60
N LYS A 109 6.72 -20.62 5.82
CA LYS A 109 5.34 -21.06 6.04
C LYS A 109 4.35 -20.17 5.29
N THR A 110 3.33 -20.77 4.71
CA THR A 110 2.27 -20.10 3.91
C THR A 110 2.77 -19.38 2.65
N TYR A 111 4.00 -19.66 2.23
CA TYR A 111 4.55 -19.21 0.97
C TYR A 111 4.59 -20.37 -0.02
N THR A 112 4.09 -20.14 -1.22
CA THR A 112 4.08 -21.08 -2.33
C THR A 112 4.67 -20.37 -3.55
N MET A 113 5.86 -20.81 -3.98
CA MET A 113 6.59 -20.16 -5.08
C MET A 113 5.80 -20.22 -6.40
N GLU A 114 5.08 -21.31 -6.65
CA GLU A 114 4.33 -21.57 -7.88
C GLU A 114 3.15 -20.63 -8.09
N GLU A 115 2.71 -19.90 -7.03
CA GLU A 115 1.75 -18.81 -7.16
C GLU A 115 2.34 -17.61 -7.95
N TYR A 116 3.65 -17.51 -7.97
CA TYR A 116 4.36 -16.38 -8.59
C TYR A 116 3.65 -15.06 -8.27
N SER A 117 3.50 -14.77 -6.99
CA SER A 117 2.88 -13.54 -6.51
C SER A 117 3.95 -12.58 -6.01
N VAL A 118 4.05 -11.39 -6.59
CA VAL A 118 4.98 -10.36 -6.08
C VAL A 118 4.60 -9.88 -4.69
N ASP A 119 3.34 -10.03 -4.26
CA ASP A 119 2.88 -9.69 -2.89
C ASP A 119 3.56 -10.52 -1.79
N LYS A 120 4.21 -11.61 -2.15
CA LYS A 120 4.94 -12.47 -1.21
C LYS A 120 6.39 -12.04 -1.01
N ILE A 121 6.89 -11.07 -1.78
CA ILE A 121 8.28 -10.63 -1.75
C ILE A 121 8.57 -9.59 -0.66
N PRO A 122 7.68 -8.60 -0.36
CA PRO A 122 8.01 -7.48 0.54
C PRO A 122 8.50 -7.85 1.95
N PRO A 123 8.00 -8.92 2.62
CA PRO A 123 8.57 -9.31 3.92
C PRO A 123 10.05 -9.66 3.83
N GLY A 124 10.51 -10.09 2.65
CA GLY A 124 11.93 -10.35 2.37
C GLY A 124 12.86 -9.17 2.64
N LYS A 125 12.37 -7.94 2.57
CA LYS A 125 13.18 -6.74 2.89
C LYS A 125 13.67 -6.75 4.35
N VAL A 126 12.85 -7.23 5.29
CA VAL A 126 13.23 -7.33 6.71
C VAL A 126 14.23 -8.47 6.95
N LEU A 127 14.19 -9.51 6.11
CA LEU A 127 15.17 -10.62 6.24
C LEU A 127 16.60 -10.14 6.06
N PHE A 128 16.87 -9.15 5.21
CA PHE A 128 18.22 -8.57 5.06
C PHE A 128 18.69 -7.92 6.37
N ASP A 129 17.78 -7.18 7.03
CA ASP A 129 18.07 -6.49 8.29
C ASP A 129 18.38 -7.52 9.41
N LEU A 130 17.53 -8.56 9.50
CA LEU A 130 17.72 -9.64 10.47
C LEU A 130 19.00 -10.45 10.20
N TYR A 131 19.28 -10.78 8.93
CA TYR A 131 20.53 -11.46 8.56
C TYR A 131 21.75 -10.60 8.88
N ALA A 132 21.69 -9.30 8.59
CA ALA A 132 22.80 -8.39 8.89
C ALA A 132 23.11 -8.33 10.40
N SER A 133 22.07 -8.33 11.25
CA SER A 133 22.19 -8.21 12.70
C SER A 133 22.51 -9.52 13.41
N THR A 134 21.98 -10.67 12.94
CA THR A 134 22.08 -11.96 13.64
C THR A 134 23.05 -12.94 13.01
N LYS A 135 23.34 -12.79 11.71
CA LYS A 135 24.08 -13.77 10.88
C LYS A 135 23.41 -15.16 10.83
N ASP A 136 22.12 -15.24 11.14
CA ASP A 136 21.38 -16.50 11.06
C ASP A 136 21.13 -16.87 9.60
N GLU A 137 21.73 -17.98 9.17
CA GLU A 137 21.71 -18.47 7.80
C GLU A 137 20.31 -18.85 7.29
N ARG A 138 19.33 -19.10 8.17
CA ARG A 138 17.96 -19.34 7.73
C ARG A 138 17.38 -18.14 7.00
N TYR A 139 17.71 -16.90 7.45
CA TYR A 139 17.26 -15.67 6.79
C TYR A 139 17.91 -15.50 5.42
N ARG A 140 19.21 -15.80 5.28
CA ARG A 140 19.86 -15.79 3.97
C ARG A 140 19.21 -16.78 3.00
N LYS A 141 18.97 -18.02 3.45
CA LYS A 141 18.29 -19.04 2.64
C LYS A 141 16.88 -18.61 2.21
N ALA A 142 16.12 -17.96 3.10
CA ALA A 142 14.81 -17.43 2.78
C ALA A 142 14.87 -16.27 1.76
N ILE A 143 15.89 -15.40 1.84
CA ILE A 143 16.16 -14.38 0.82
C ILE A 143 16.42 -15.04 -0.53
N GLU A 144 17.26 -16.08 -0.57
CA GLU A 144 17.56 -16.84 -1.79
C GLU A 144 16.32 -17.54 -2.38
N LEU A 145 15.45 -18.07 -1.53
CA LEU A 145 14.15 -18.64 -1.96
C LEU A 145 13.29 -17.59 -2.68
N LEU A 146 13.15 -16.41 -2.10
CA LEU A 146 12.39 -15.30 -2.71
C LEU A 146 13.06 -14.81 -4.01
N ARG A 147 14.39 -14.74 -4.03
CA ARG A 147 15.15 -14.42 -5.25
C ARG A 147 14.93 -15.46 -6.34
N THR A 148 14.85 -16.74 -5.99
CA THR A 148 14.58 -17.85 -6.94
C THR A 148 13.23 -17.67 -7.61
N GLN A 149 12.18 -17.29 -6.87
CA GLN A 149 10.89 -16.92 -7.50
C GLN A 149 11.10 -15.82 -8.55
N MET A 150 11.84 -14.76 -8.22
CA MET A 150 11.99 -13.62 -9.13
C MET A 150 12.85 -13.93 -10.36
N LYS A 151 13.74 -14.93 -10.30
CA LYS A 151 14.51 -15.42 -11.48
C LYS A 151 13.60 -16.03 -12.54
N THR A 152 12.57 -16.74 -12.11
CA THR A 152 11.65 -17.49 -12.99
C THR A 152 10.25 -16.88 -13.07
N HIS A 153 10.05 -15.68 -12.46
CA HIS A 153 8.77 -15.01 -12.42
C HIS A 153 8.27 -14.70 -13.83
N PRO A 154 6.99 -14.99 -14.15
CA PRO A 154 6.42 -14.68 -15.46
C PRO A 154 6.55 -13.19 -15.80
N ARG A 155 6.81 -12.92 -17.09
CA ARG A 155 7.07 -11.57 -17.59
C ARG A 155 6.24 -11.27 -18.83
N THR A 156 6.02 -9.99 -19.08
CA THR A 156 5.58 -9.48 -20.37
C THR A 156 6.64 -9.70 -21.45
N LYS A 157 6.33 -9.48 -22.70
CA LYS A 157 7.31 -9.64 -23.82
C LYS A 157 8.50 -8.69 -23.69
N GLU A 158 8.28 -7.51 -23.12
CA GLU A 158 9.36 -6.54 -22.85
C GLU A 158 10.21 -6.91 -21.63
N GLY A 159 9.70 -7.77 -20.75
CA GLY A 159 10.40 -8.21 -19.54
C GLY A 159 9.79 -7.74 -18.22
N GLY A 160 8.69 -7.01 -18.22
CA GLY A 160 7.98 -6.55 -17.03
C GLY A 160 7.41 -7.72 -16.21
N PHE A 161 7.55 -7.68 -14.89
CA PHE A 161 7.00 -8.73 -14.04
C PHE A 161 5.47 -8.70 -14.05
N TRP A 162 4.84 -9.85 -14.29
CA TRP A 162 3.41 -9.96 -14.00
C TRP A 162 3.17 -9.73 -12.52
N HIS A 163 2.08 -9.06 -12.18
CA HIS A 163 1.76 -8.86 -10.76
C HIS A 163 1.56 -10.19 -10.02
N LYS A 164 0.91 -11.17 -10.66
CA LYS A 164 0.77 -12.57 -10.20
C LYS A 164 0.59 -13.49 -11.40
N LYS A 165 0.96 -14.74 -11.27
CA LYS A 165 0.71 -15.76 -12.31
C LYS A 165 -0.77 -15.84 -12.70
N ARG A 166 -1.68 -15.68 -11.74
CA ARG A 166 -3.13 -15.65 -11.99
C ARG A 166 -3.63 -14.36 -12.66
N TYR A 167 -2.77 -13.38 -12.85
CA TYR A 167 -3.03 -12.14 -13.59
C TYR A 167 -2.04 -12.04 -14.74
N PRO A 168 -2.17 -12.90 -15.76
CA PRO A 168 -1.18 -12.99 -16.84
C PRO A 168 -1.10 -11.67 -17.61
N TRP A 169 0.10 -11.32 -18.06
CA TRP A 169 0.42 -10.15 -18.89
C TRP A 169 0.20 -8.78 -18.23
N GLN A 170 -0.10 -8.76 -16.91
CA GLN A 170 -0.45 -7.52 -16.22
C GLN A 170 0.70 -7.00 -15.37
N MET A 171 1.11 -5.75 -15.62
CA MET A 171 1.90 -4.95 -14.71
C MET A 171 0.99 -3.99 -13.95
N TRP A 172 1.12 -3.91 -12.64
CA TRP A 172 0.44 -2.92 -11.80
C TRP A 172 1.48 -2.06 -11.10
N LEU A 173 1.16 -0.80 -10.82
CA LEU A 173 2.03 0.11 -10.08
C LEU A 173 2.45 -0.48 -8.72
N ASP A 174 1.52 -1.16 -8.05
CA ASP A 174 1.74 -1.89 -6.80
C ASP A 174 2.91 -2.88 -6.91
N GLY A 175 2.99 -3.61 -8.03
CA GLY A 175 4.00 -4.62 -8.29
C GLY A 175 5.44 -4.08 -8.23
N LEU A 176 5.62 -2.80 -8.58
CA LEU A 176 6.94 -2.15 -8.52
C LEU A 176 7.42 -2.03 -7.06
N TYR A 177 6.54 -1.68 -6.12
CA TYR A 177 6.89 -1.68 -4.71
C TYR A 177 7.13 -3.08 -4.16
N MET A 178 6.34 -4.03 -4.63
CA MET A 178 6.41 -5.41 -4.11
C MET A 178 7.75 -6.06 -4.44
N ALA A 179 8.26 -5.91 -5.67
CA ALA A 179 9.46 -6.63 -6.14
C ALA A 179 10.73 -5.79 -6.13
N SER A 180 10.68 -4.55 -6.65
CA SER A 180 11.88 -3.81 -7.05
C SER A 180 12.78 -3.41 -5.88
N PRO A 181 12.30 -2.92 -4.71
CA PRO A 181 13.19 -2.61 -3.59
C PRO A 181 13.91 -3.85 -3.03
N PHE A 182 13.23 -5.00 -2.98
CA PHE A 182 13.88 -6.26 -2.58
C PHE A 182 14.99 -6.65 -3.55
N LEU A 183 14.72 -6.59 -4.86
CA LEU A 183 15.71 -6.94 -5.88
C LEU A 183 16.91 -5.97 -5.89
N ALA A 184 16.65 -4.68 -5.71
CA ALA A 184 17.73 -3.69 -5.63
C ALA A 184 18.61 -3.91 -4.39
N GLN A 185 18.02 -4.23 -3.24
CA GLN A 185 18.75 -4.58 -2.03
C GLN A 185 19.53 -5.89 -2.20
N TYR A 186 18.91 -6.89 -2.85
CA TYR A 186 19.59 -8.16 -3.17
C TYR A 186 20.83 -7.92 -4.04
N ALA A 187 20.70 -7.12 -5.10
CA ALA A 187 21.77 -6.81 -6.04
C ALA A 187 23.04 -6.29 -5.35
N VAL A 188 22.86 -5.37 -4.39
CA VAL A 188 24.01 -4.79 -3.68
C VAL A 188 24.51 -5.67 -2.54
N THR A 189 23.61 -6.41 -1.87
CA THR A 189 23.99 -7.28 -0.75
C THR A 189 24.77 -8.49 -1.21
N PHE A 190 24.42 -9.08 -2.35
CA PHE A 190 25.02 -10.32 -2.87
C PHE A 190 25.84 -10.12 -4.13
N ASN A 191 26.17 -8.87 -4.45
CA ASN A 191 27.03 -8.50 -5.58
C ASN A 191 26.53 -9.02 -6.94
N GLU A 192 25.23 -8.83 -7.23
CA GLU A 192 24.62 -9.06 -8.55
C GLU A 192 24.27 -7.72 -9.24
N PRO A 193 25.22 -6.83 -9.58
CA PRO A 193 24.95 -5.46 -10.04
C PRO A 193 24.12 -5.39 -11.33
N ALA A 194 24.23 -6.38 -12.22
CA ALA A 194 23.44 -6.46 -13.44
C ALA A 194 21.92 -6.53 -13.18
N LEU A 195 21.51 -6.95 -11.99
CA LEU A 195 20.11 -6.97 -11.59
C LEU A 195 19.51 -5.55 -11.46
N LEU A 196 20.34 -4.54 -11.20
CA LEU A 196 19.90 -3.15 -11.11
C LEU A 196 19.35 -2.63 -12.44
N ASP A 197 19.89 -3.08 -13.58
CA ASP A 197 19.34 -2.73 -14.90
C ASP A 197 17.95 -3.30 -15.10
N ASP A 198 17.68 -4.54 -14.68
CA ASP A 198 16.35 -5.13 -14.70
C ASP A 198 15.37 -4.36 -13.80
N VAL A 199 15.82 -4.00 -12.59
CA VAL A 199 15.03 -3.15 -11.67
C VAL A 199 14.68 -1.81 -12.33
N ILE A 200 15.61 -1.12 -12.95
CA ILE A 200 15.37 0.17 -13.63
C ILE A 200 14.39 -0.02 -14.79
N ASN A 201 14.55 -1.09 -15.57
CA ASN A 201 13.65 -1.39 -16.69
C ASN A 201 12.19 -1.55 -16.25
N GLN A 202 11.90 -2.15 -15.07
CA GLN A 202 10.53 -2.25 -14.58
C GLN A 202 9.84 -0.88 -14.48
N TYR A 203 10.57 0.14 -14.01
CA TYR A 203 10.05 1.51 -13.93
C TYR A 203 9.91 2.15 -15.30
N VAL A 204 10.90 1.97 -16.18
CA VAL A 204 10.88 2.54 -17.54
C VAL A 204 9.70 1.98 -18.34
N TRP A 205 9.45 0.67 -18.29
CA TRP A 205 8.31 0.07 -18.97
C TRP A 205 6.97 0.58 -18.41
N MET A 206 6.85 0.62 -17.08
CA MET A 206 5.61 1.11 -16.48
C MET A 206 5.38 2.60 -16.74
N GLU A 207 6.44 3.40 -16.76
CA GLU A 207 6.41 4.81 -17.14
C GLU A 207 5.92 5.00 -18.58
N ASN A 208 6.46 4.21 -19.50
CA ASN A 208 6.11 4.32 -20.92
C ASN A 208 4.68 3.90 -21.23
N HIS A 209 4.16 2.91 -20.50
CA HIS A 209 2.82 2.38 -20.76
C HIS A 209 1.73 3.07 -19.93
N ALA A 210 1.97 3.35 -18.67
CA ALA A 210 0.90 3.76 -17.74
C ALA A 210 0.76 5.28 -17.55
N ARG A 211 1.75 6.09 -17.95
CA ARG A 211 1.67 7.55 -17.76
C ARG A 211 0.69 8.20 -18.72
N ASP A 212 -0.24 8.96 -18.20
CA ASP A 212 -1.06 9.88 -18.98
C ASP A 212 -0.23 11.12 -19.37
N PRO A 213 -0.01 11.38 -20.66
CA PRO A 213 0.79 12.52 -21.11
C PRO A 213 0.16 13.87 -20.81
N LYS A 214 -1.15 13.95 -20.54
CA LYS A 214 -1.87 15.18 -20.27
C LYS A 214 -1.74 15.62 -18.80
N THR A 215 -1.87 14.68 -17.90
CA THR A 215 -1.88 14.95 -16.45
C THR A 215 -0.53 14.66 -15.80
N GLY A 216 0.27 13.77 -16.39
CA GLY A 216 1.49 13.24 -15.81
C GLY A 216 1.25 12.19 -14.72
N LEU A 217 -0.01 11.84 -14.43
CA LEU A 217 -0.37 10.76 -13.51
C LEU A 217 -0.26 9.39 -14.20
N LEU A 218 -0.25 8.31 -13.42
CA LEU A 218 -0.19 6.96 -13.97
C LEU A 218 -1.47 6.20 -13.64
N TYR A 219 -1.97 5.44 -14.62
CA TYR A 219 -3.06 4.50 -14.42
C TYR A 219 -2.62 3.33 -13.54
N HIS A 220 -3.56 2.72 -12.81
CA HIS A 220 -3.27 1.66 -11.84
C HIS A 220 -2.52 0.48 -12.44
N GLY A 221 -2.92 0.02 -13.62
CA GLY A 221 -2.33 -1.14 -14.27
C GLY A 221 -2.38 -1.08 -15.79
N TRP A 222 -1.51 -1.90 -16.37
CA TRP A 222 -1.39 -2.13 -17.80
C TRP A 222 -1.43 -3.62 -18.11
N ASP A 223 -2.26 -4.03 -19.05
CA ASP A 223 -2.36 -5.37 -19.60
C ASP A 223 -1.78 -5.41 -21.01
N GLU A 224 -0.62 -6.01 -21.18
CA GLU A 224 0.03 -6.16 -22.49
C GLU A 224 -0.84 -6.91 -23.48
N SER A 225 -1.61 -7.90 -23.02
CA SER A 225 -2.48 -8.69 -23.89
C SER A 225 -3.70 -7.92 -24.37
N LYS A 226 -4.15 -6.90 -23.61
CA LYS A 226 -5.38 -6.13 -23.81
C LYS A 226 -6.66 -6.98 -23.72
N GLU A 227 -6.54 -8.23 -23.25
CA GLU A 227 -7.65 -9.17 -23.18
C GLU A 227 -8.47 -9.03 -21.90
N GLN A 228 -7.87 -8.46 -20.85
CA GLN A 228 -8.57 -8.26 -19.58
C GLN A 228 -9.81 -7.38 -19.79
N LYS A 229 -10.90 -7.74 -19.10
CA LYS A 229 -12.19 -7.06 -19.23
C LYS A 229 -12.12 -5.59 -18.77
N TRP A 230 -11.23 -5.30 -17.82
CA TRP A 230 -10.97 -3.94 -17.33
C TRP A 230 -10.07 -3.12 -18.25
N ALA A 231 -9.29 -3.76 -19.12
CA ALA A 231 -8.30 -3.10 -19.94
C ALA A 231 -8.91 -2.42 -21.16
N ASN A 232 -8.47 -1.22 -21.42
CA ASN A 232 -8.74 -0.54 -22.70
C ASN A 232 -8.19 -1.37 -23.85
N LYS A 233 -9.00 -1.61 -24.88
CA LYS A 233 -8.66 -2.52 -25.98
C LYS A 233 -7.59 -1.98 -26.95
N GLU A 234 -7.33 -0.68 -26.90
CA GLU A 234 -6.29 -0.05 -27.73
C GLU A 234 -4.97 0.09 -26.95
N THR A 235 -5.05 0.53 -25.69
CA THR A 235 -3.87 0.88 -24.87
C THR A 235 -3.47 -0.19 -23.86
N GLY A 236 -4.41 -1.03 -23.41
CA GLY A 236 -4.20 -1.98 -22.30
C GLY A 236 -4.33 -1.36 -20.90
N LEU A 237 -4.64 -0.07 -20.81
CA LEU A 237 -4.68 0.66 -19.54
C LEU A 237 -5.95 0.40 -18.74
N SER A 238 -5.83 0.45 -17.41
CA SER A 238 -6.96 0.49 -16.50
C SER A 238 -7.68 1.84 -16.57
N PRO A 239 -8.98 1.92 -16.15
CA PRO A 239 -9.78 3.13 -16.39
C PRO A 239 -9.36 4.35 -15.58
N GLU A 240 -8.82 4.17 -14.35
CA GLU A 240 -8.67 5.26 -13.38
C GLU A 240 -7.26 5.35 -12.80
N VAL A 241 -6.95 6.56 -12.31
CA VAL A 241 -5.74 6.87 -11.54
C VAL A 241 -6.02 6.64 -10.06
N TRP A 242 -5.76 5.43 -9.58
CA TRP A 242 -6.00 5.09 -8.18
C TRP A 242 -4.86 5.57 -7.28
N GLY A 243 -5.22 6.35 -6.24
CA GLY A 243 -4.24 7.04 -5.38
C GLY A 243 -3.24 6.10 -4.72
N ARG A 244 -3.68 4.98 -4.13
CA ARG A 244 -2.77 4.03 -3.47
C ARG A 244 -1.82 3.33 -4.45
N ALA A 245 -2.26 3.00 -5.66
CA ALA A 245 -1.36 2.42 -6.66
C ALA A 245 -0.21 3.36 -6.99
N MET A 246 -0.53 4.64 -7.23
CA MET A 246 0.49 5.68 -7.41
C MET A 246 1.34 5.91 -6.16
N GLY A 247 0.74 5.80 -4.97
CA GLY A 247 1.45 5.86 -3.70
C GLY A 247 2.50 4.75 -3.57
N TRP A 248 2.15 3.51 -3.93
CA TRP A 248 3.10 2.40 -4.00
C TRP A 248 4.25 2.67 -4.95
N TYR A 249 3.93 3.18 -6.14
CA TYR A 249 4.94 3.52 -7.15
C TYR A 249 5.89 4.62 -6.64
N ALA A 250 5.36 5.63 -5.97
CA ALA A 250 6.16 6.70 -5.38
C ALA A 250 7.11 6.17 -4.29
N MET A 251 6.61 5.31 -3.37
CA MET A 251 7.44 4.65 -2.36
C MET A 251 8.52 3.77 -3.01
N ALA A 252 8.16 3.00 -4.04
CA ALA A 252 9.08 2.13 -4.74
C ALA A 252 10.27 2.91 -5.34
N LEU A 253 9.99 4.05 -5.98
CA LEU A 253 11.02 4.92 -6.58
C LEU A 253 12.02 5.44 -5.55
N VAL A 254 11.55 5.91 -4.39
CA VAL A 254 12.46 6.43 -3.35
C VAL A 254 13.21 5.32 -2.63
N ASP A 255 12.62 4.13 -2.51
CA ASP A 255 13.24 3.01 -1.81
C ASP A 255 14.32 2.30 -2.65
N VAL A 256 14.14 2.18 -3.97
CA VAL A 256 15.22 1.61 -4.83
C VAL A 256 16.43 2.52 -4.91
N LEU A 257 16.25 3.84 -4.77
CA LEU A 257 17.34 4.81 -4.78
C LEU A 257 18.29 4.68 -3.58
N ASP A 258 17.88 4.00 -2.51
CA ASP A 258 18.76 3.65 -1.39
C ASP A 258 19.83 2.63 -1.81
N PHE A 259 19.56 1.82 -2.83
CA PHE A 259 20.38 0.70 -3.27
C PHE A 259 21.04 0.93 -4.64
N ILE A 260 20.45 1.71 -5.54
CA ILE A 260 21.10 2.01 -6.82
C ILE A 260 22.25 2.98 -6.57
N PRO A 261 23.53 2.60 -6.83
CA PRO A 261 24.68 3.45 -6.55
C PRO A 261 24.61 4.79 -7.28
N LYS A 262 25.15 5.84 -6.68
CA LYS A 262 25.24 7.17 -7.34
C LYS A 262 26.00 7.13 -8.66
N SER A 263 26.95 6.21 -8.79
CA SER A 263 27.76 5.99 -9.99
C SER A 263 27.07 5.12 -11.06
N HIS A 264 25.85 4.57 -10.77
CA HIS A 264 25.17 3.73 -11.75
C HIS A 264 24.74 4.57 -12.97
N PRO A 265 25.11 4.18 -14.20
CA PRO A 265 24.92 5.02 -15.40
C PRO A 265 23.45 5.37 -15.67
N ARG A 266 22.53 4.49 -15.29
CA ARG A 266 21.09 4.66 -15.51
C ARG A 266 20.32 5.21 -14.30
N ARG A 267 21.01 5.55 -13.18
CA ARG A 267 20.34 6.13 -12.01
C ARG A 267 19.53 7.39 -12.36
N GLY A 268 20.00 8.18 -13.32
CA GLY A 268 19.32 9.37 -13.81
C GLY A 268 17.92 9.12 -14.34
N GLU A 269 17.64 7.93 -14.90
CA GLU A 269 16.31 7.56 -15.38
C GLU A 269 15.30 7.48 -14.23
N ILE A 270 15.66 6.86 -13.10
CA ILE A 270 14.80 6.78 -11.91
C ILE A 270 14.58 8.16 -11.28
N LEU A 271 15.63 8.99 -11.21
CA LEU A 271 15.49 10.37 -10.71
C LEU A 271 14.55 11.21 -11.58
N ALA A 272 14.65 11.09 -12.91
CA ALA A 272 13.78 11.80 -13.83
C ALA A 272 12.31 11.32 -13.73
N ILE A 273 12.08 10.03 -13.56
CA ILE A 273 10.74 9.47 -13.33
C ILE A 273 10.16 10.00 -12.01
N LEU A 274 10.97 10.00 -10.95
CA LEU A 274 10.55 10.49 -9.63
C LEU A 274 10.21 11.99 -9.64
N ASP A 275 10.97 12.81 -10.34
CA ASP A 275 10.71 14.24 -10.46
C ASP A 275 9.40 14.52 -11.21
N ARG A 276 9.17 13.85 -12.35
CA ARG A 276 7.88 13.94 -13.09
C ARG A 276 6.70 13.48 -12.25
N LEU A 277 6.88 12.42 -11.45
CA LEU A 277 5.84 11.92 -10.54
C LEU A 277 5.54 12.96 -9.45
N ALA A 278 6.57 13.54 -8.83
CA ALA A 278 6.42 14.57 -7.80
C ALA A 278 5.66 15.79 -8.33
N GLU A 279 6.00 16.25 -9.54
CA GLU A 279 5.29 17.34 -10.20
C GLU A 279 3.80 17.03 -10.40
N ALA A 280 3.47 15.84 -10.92
CA ALA A 280 2.09 15.43 -11.15
C ALA A 280 1.28 15.27 -9.86
N VAL A 281 1.88 14.65 -8.84
CA VAL A 281 1.23 14.42 -7.53
C VAL A 281 0.92 15.74 -6.84
N VAL A 282 1.83 16.70 -6.85
CA VAL A 282 1.60 18.01 -6.19
C VAL A 282 0.46 18.79 -6.85
N LYS A 283 0.21 18.62 -8.14
CA LYS A 283 -0.91 19.27 -8.84
C LYS A 283 -2.30 18.76 -8.40
N VAL A 284 -2.38 17.52 -7.92
CA VAL A 284 -3.64 16.89 -7.48
C VAL A 284 -3.79 16.82 -5.96
N GLN A 285 -2.86 17.44 -5.22
CA GLN A 285 -2.97 17.57 -3.78
C GLN A 285 -4.15 18.47 -3.43
N ASP A 286 -5.06 18.02 -2.57
CA ASP A 286 -6.22 18.81 -2.17
C ASP A 286 -5.78 20.13 -1.53
N PRO A 287 -6.21 21.28 -2.07
CA PRO A 287 -5.71 22.58 -1.62
C PRO A 287 -6.21 23.00 -0.23
N LYS A 288 -7.31 22.39 0.27
CA LYS A 288 -7.90 22.71 1.57
C LYS A 288 -7.25 21.91 2.70
N THR A 289 -7.07 20.62 2.48
CA THR A 289 -6.60 19.69 3.52
C THR A 289 -5.13 19.30 3.37
N GLY A 290 -4.59 19.39 2.16
CA GLY A 290 -3.22 18.95 1.85
C GLY A 290 -3.08 17.45 1.64
N VAL A 291 -4.12 16.64 1.81
CA VAL A 291 -4.09 15.19 1.57
C VAL A 291 -4.61 14.83 0.17
N PHE A 292 -4.83 13.55 -0.12
CA PHE A 292 -5.10 13.08 -1.47
C PHE A 292 -6.39 12.25 -1.54
N TRP A 293 -7.03 12.28 -2.70
CA TRP A 293 -8.26 11.58 -3.01
C TRP A 293 -8.04 10.12 -3.36
N GLN A 294 -9.05 9.27 -3.18
CA GLN A 294 -9.04 7.86 -3.57
C GLN A 294 -8.77 7.70 -5.08
N VAL A 295 -9.44 8.49 -5.93
CA VAL A 295 -9.14 8.65 -7.35
C VAL A 295 -8.62 10.07 -7.54
N LEU A 296 -7.33 10.20 -7.90
CA LEU A 296 -6.56 11.43 -7.71
C LEU A 296 -7.03 12.62 -8.52
N ASP A 297 -7.42 12.40 -9.77
CA ASP A 297 -7.78 13.43 -10.74
C ASP A 297 -9.29 13.79 -10.73
N LYS A 298 -10.03 13.24 -9.75
CA LYS A 298 -11.50 13.37 -9.65
C LYS A 298 -11.96 13.85 -8.27
N GLY A 299 -11.20 14.78 -7.67
CA GLY A 299 -11.50 15.30 -6.33
C GLY A 299 -12.87 15.95 -6.17
N ASP A 300 -13.41 16.53 -7.24
CA ASP A 300 -14.73 17.16 -7.30
C ASP A 300 -15.88 16.18 -7.60
N ARG A 301 -15.57 14.95 -8.02
CA ARG A 301 -16.58 13.95 -8.37
C ARG A 301 -17.30 13.45 -7.11
N LYS A 302 -18.64 13.53 -7.12
CA LYS A 302 -19.49 13.03 -6.03
C LYS A 302 -19.19 11.56 -5.71
N GLY A 303 -18.98 11.28 -4.44
CA GLY A 303 -18.64 9.94 -3.91
C GLY A 303 -17.16 9.71 -3.69
N ASN A 304 -16.27 10.52 -4.31
CA ASN A 304 -14.85 10.44 -4.01
C ASN A 304 -14.58 10.89 -2.57
N TYR A 305 -13.53 10.36 -1.96
CA TYR A 305 -13.17 10.68 -0.57
C TYR A 305 -11.66 10.84 -0.42
N LEU A 306 -11.26 11.62 0.59
CA LEU A 306 -9.85 11.76 1.00
C LEU A 306 -9.40 10.45 1.64
N GLU A 307 -8.32 9.86 1.13
CA GLU A 307 -7.89 8.50 1.45
C GLU A 307 -6.53 8.51 2.15
N SER A 308 -6.44 7.80 3.27
CA SER A 308 -5.26 7.90 4.13
C SER A 308 -4.04 7.19 3.58
N SER A 309 -4.17 6.00 2.96
CA SER A 309 -2.99 5.24 2.52
C SER A 309 -2.23 5.93 1.39
N ALA A 310 -2.94 6.45 0.39
CA ALA A 310 -2.31 7.25 -0.67
C ALA A 310 -1.64 8.50 -0.10
N SER A 311 -2.32 9.19 0.81
CA SER A 311 -1.81 10.41 1.44
C SER A 311 -0.51 10.20 2.21
N VAL A 312 -0.43 9.14 3.02
CA VAL A 312 0.80 8.85 3.78
C VAL A 312 1.94 8.38 2.89
N MET A 313 1.64 7.62 1.82
CA MET A 313 2.66 7.16 0.86
C MET A 313 3.28 8.34 0.09
N PHE A 314 2.48 9.30 -0.34
CA PHE A 314 3.00 10.50 -1.00
C PHE A 314 3.75 11.41 -0.02
N ALA A 315 3.26 11.58 1.22
CA ALA A 315 3.98 12.32 2.23
C ALA A 315 5.37 11.72 2.49
N TYR A 316 5.45 10.41 2.71
CA TYR A 316 6.73 9.70 2.86
C TYR A 316 7.65 9.93 1.68
N SER A 317 7.15 9.70 0.47
CA SER A 317 7.97 9.75 -0.75
C SER A 317 8.51 11.15 -1.02
N LEU A 318 7.68 12.20 -0.91
CA LEU A 318 8.11 13.58 -1.10
C LEU A 318 9.11 14.03 -0.03
N LEU A 319 8.88 13.66 1.22
CA LEU A 319 9.77 14.01 2.33
C LEU A 319 11.13 13.32 2.20
N LYS A 320 11.15 12.01 1.93
CA LYS A 320 12.37 11.22 1.73
C LYS A 320 13.15 11.72 0.52
N ALA A 321 12.48 11.87 -0.62
CA ALA A 321 13.11 12.32 -1.85
C ALA A 321 13.78 13.69 -1.72
N THR A 322 13.10 14.65 -1.07
CA THR A 322 13.65 16.00 -0.86
C THR A 322 14.71 16.04 0.23
N ARG A 323 14.63 15.18 1.26
CA ARG A 323 15.69 15.10 2.30
C ARG A 323 16.99 14.55 1.72
N LEU A 324 16.89 13.54 0.83
CA LEU A 324 18.05 12.90 0.21
C LEU A 324 18.57 13.62 -1.04
N GLY A 325 17.92 14.71 -1.46
CA GLY A 325 18.32 15.49 -2.64
C GLY A 325 18.06 14.74 -3.96
N HIS A 326 17.06 13.84 -3.99
CA HIS A 326 16.68 13.11 -5.20
C HIS A 326 15.80 13.95 -6.14
N ILE A 327 15.04 14.88 -5.58
CA ILE A 327 14.23 15.88 -6.30
C ILE A 327 14.41 17.27 -5.69
N ASP A 328 13.94 18.29 -6.39
CA ASP A 328 14.00 19.69 -5.96
C ASP A 328 13.32 19.89 -4.60
N THR A 329 13.98 20.68 -3.74
CA THR A 329 13.48 20.98 -2.38
C THR A 329 12.15 21.74 -2.37
N LYS A 330 11.73 22.36 -3.50
CA LYS A 330 10.40 22.98 -3.64
C LYS A 330 9.25 22.04 -3.29
N TYR A 331 9.40 20.73 -3.54
CA TYR A 331 8.40 19.71 -3.22
C TYR A 331 8.30 19.37 -1.73
N ARG A 332 9.28 19.80 -0.90
CA ARG A 332 9.26 19.56 0.56
C ARG A 332 8.06 20.20 1.24
N ALA A 333 7.66 21.39 0.80
CA ALA A 333 6.49 22.08 1.34
C ALA A 333 5.21 21.25 1.13
N ALA A 334 5.04 20.64 -0.04
CA ALA A 334 3.91 19.76 -0.33
C ALA A 334 3.91 18.48 0.56
N GLY A 335 5.08 17.86 0.75
CA GLY A 335 5.23 16.72 1.66
C GLY A 335 4.88 17.07 3.11
N ARG A 336 5.33 18.25 3.61
CA ARG A 336 4.97 18.74 4.94
C ARG A 336 3.47 19.01 5.07
N ARG A 337 2.88 19.69 4.08
CA ARG A 337 1.44 19.98 4.05
C ARG A 337 0.62 18.68 4.03
N ALA A 338 1.06 17.67 3.28
CA ALA A 338 0.43 16.36 3.29
C ALA A 338 0.48 15.73 4.69
N TYR A 339 1.64 15.73 5.33
CA TYR A 339 1.79 15.17 6.68
C TYR A 339 0.94 15.90 7.73
N GLU A 340 0.89 17.23 7.70
CA GLU A 340 0.05 18.05 8.58
C GLU A 340 -1.44 17.78 8.34
N GLY A 341 -1.85 17.66 7.07
CA GLY A 341 -3.19 17.26 6.69
C GLY A 341 -3.56 15.86 7.19
N ILE A 342 -2.64 14.90 7.08
CA ILE A 342 -2.84 13.53 7.61
C ILE A 342 -3.11 13.56 9.12
N LEU A 343 -2.34 14.31 9.89
CA LEU A 343 -2.54 14.44 11.33
C LEU A 343 -3.91 15.00 11.67
N LYS A 344 -4.42 15.94 10.88
CA LYS A 344 -5.69 16.61 11.10
C LYS A 344 -6.90 15.78 10.63
N GLU A 345 -6.80 15.16 9.46
CA GLU A 345 -7.93 14.52 8.78
C GLU A 345 -8.10 13.05 9.13
N PHE A 346 -7.01 12.38 9.56
CA PHE A 346 -7.00 10.94 9.68
C PHE A 346 -6.52 10.41 11.02
N ILE A 347 -5.94 11.22 11.90
CA ILE A 347 -5.35 10.72 13.16
C ILE A 347 -6.20 11.11 14.36
N THR A 348 -6.46 10.13 15.21
CA THR A 348 -6.95 10.34 16.57
C THR A 348 -6.05 9.59 17.57
N ILE A 349 -6.00 10.07 18.81
CA ILE A 349 -5.30 9.42 19.92
C ILE A 349 -6.31 9.32 21.06
N ASP A 350 -6.48 8.13 21.62
CA ASP A 350 -7.39 7.89 22.74
C ASP A 350 -6.77 8.25 24.11
N ASP A 351 -7.55 8.12 25.19
CA ASP A 351 -7.13 8.43 26.56
C ASP A 351 -5.97 7.55 27.05
N LYS A 352 -5.74 6.41 26.41
CA LYS A 352 -4.63 5.49 26.70
C LYS A 352 -3.39 5.79 25.88
N GLY A 353 -3.46 6.79 25.01
CA GLY A 353 -2.37 7.16 24.10
C GLY A 353 -2.25 6.26 22.88
N VAL A 354 -3.26 5.47 22.56
CA VAL A 354 -3.29 4.62 21.37
C VAL A 354 -3.73 5.45 20.16
N MET A 355 -2.88 5.49 19.15
CA MET A 355 -3.11 6.22 17.92
C MET A 355 -3.88 5.37 16.92
N THR A 356 -4.92 5.95 16.30
CA THR A 356 -5.70 5.36 15.22
C THR A 356 -5.57 6.21 13.96
N ILE A 357 -5.36 5.56 12.81
CA ILE A 357 -5.44 6.17 11.50
C ILE A 357 -6.73 5.73 10.79
N HIS A 358 -7.53 6.70 10.37
CA HIS A 358 -8.85 6.51 9.78
C HIS A 358 -8.81 6.56 8.24
N LYS A 359 -9.93 6.18 7.62
CA LYS A 359 -10.21 6.34 6.18
C LYS A 359 -9.21 5.65 5.24
N GLY A 360 -8.72 4.48 5.61
CA GLY A 360 -7.94 3.63 4.70
C GLY A 360 -8.84 2.78 3.81
N CYS A 361 -8.63 2.80 2.50
CA CYS A 361 -9.25 1.83 1.60
C CYS A 361 -8.78 0.42 1.95
N ALA A 362 -9.69 -0.50 2.28
CA ALA A 362 -9.34 -1.83 2.77
C ALA A 362 -8.54 -2.63 1.72
N VAL A 363 -9.11 -2.76 0.54
CA VAL A 363 -8.45 -3.45 -0.59
C VAL A 363 -8.98 -2.91 -1.90
N ALA A 364 -8.13 -2.81 -2.92
CA ALA A 364 -8.56 -2.66 -4.29
C ALA A 364 -7.57 -3.38 -5.22
N GLY A 365 -7.96 -3.60 -6.45
CA GLY A 365 -7.16 -4.30 -7.44
C GLY A 365 -7.86 -4.28 -8.80
N LEU A 366 -7.39 -5.11 -9.72
CA LEU A 366 -7.94 -5.22 -11.07
C LEU A 366 -8.29 -6.68 -11.36
N GLY A 367 -9.37 -6.90 -12.10
CA GLY A 367 -9.79 -8.21 -12.58
C GLY A 367 -10.35 -9.13 -11.49
N GLY A 368 -10.14 -10.41 -11.65
CA GLY A 368 -10.77 -11.50 -10.91
C GLY A 368 -11.60 -12.36 -11.86
N ASP A 369 -12.15 -13.47 -11.36
CA ASP A 369 -13.08 -14.27 -12.14
C ASP A 369 -14.44 -13.55 -12.22
N PRO A 370 -14.87 -13.13 -13.42
CA PRO A 370 -16.15 -12.43 -13.57
C PRO A 370 -17.39 -13.31 -13.27
N ASN A 371 -17.19 -14.63 -13.15
CA ASN A 371 -18.24 -15.60 -12.85
C ASN A 371 -18.19 -16.12 -11.41
N ALA A 372 -17.16 -15.77 -10.64
CA ALA A 372 -17.07 -16.16 -9.24
C ALA A 372 -18.05 -15.36 -8.38
N ALA A 373 -18.50 -15.94 -7.28
CA ALA A 373 -19.22 -15.21 -6.23
C ALA A 373 -18.26 -14.16 -5.63
N GLY A 374 -18.37 -12.94 -6.10
CA GLY A 374 -17.53 -11.81 -5.69
C GLY A 374 -17.58 -10.71 -6.74
N GLN A 375 -17.30 -9.49 -6.31
CA GLN A 375 -17.32 -8.36 -7.21
C GLN A 375 -16.10 -8.41 -8.16
N TYR A 376 -16.35 -8.39 -9.47
CA TYR A 376 -15.31 -8.18 -10.46
C TYR A 376 -14.69 -6.78 -10.29
N ARG A 377 -13.38 -6.72 -10.18
CA ARG A 377 -12.63 -5.48 -9.97
C ARG A 377 -12.42 -4.77 -11.29
N SER A 378 -13.41 -3.97 -11.67
CA SER A 378 -13.43 -3.30 -12.99
C SER A 378 -12.39 -2.19 -13.13
N GLY A 379 -11.84 -1.69 -12.04
CA GLY A 379 -10.95 -0.53 -12.03
C GLY A 379 -11.63 0.80 -12.38
N THR A 380 -12.97 0.83 -12.45
CA THR A 380 -13.75 2.06 -12.68
C THR A 380 -13.86 2.90 -11.41
N PHE A 381 -14.25 4.16 -11.55
CA PHE A 381 -14.51 5.04 -10.41
C PHE A 381 -15.50 4.41 -9.42
N ASP A 382 -16.63 3.93 -9.92
CA ASP A 382 -17.69 3.36 -9.07
C ASP A 382 -17.21 2.10 -8.33
N TYR A 383 -16.32 1.30 -8.95
CA TYR A 383 -15.67 0.19 -8.28
C TYR A 383 -14.79 0.68 -7.12
N TYR A 384 -13.93 1.69 -7.33
CA TYR A 384 -13.10 2.20 -6.24
C TYR A 384 -13.91 2.83 -5.11
N MET A 385 -15.07 3.43 -5.41
CA MET A 385 -15.98 3.96 -4.39
C MET A 385 -16.74 2.88 -3.63
N SER A 386 -16.88 1.68 -4.18
CA SER A 386 -17.54 0.55 -3.53
C SER A 386 -16.66 -0.26 -2.60
N GLU A 387 -15.34 -0.04 -2.64
CA GLU A 387 -14.42 -0.75 -1.75
C GLU A 387 -14.56 -0.26 -0.30
N PRO A 388 -14.54 -1.19 0.68
CA PRO A 388 -14.69 -0.83 2.08
C PRO A 388 -13.61 0.12 2.56
N VAL A 389 -13.99 1.04 3.44
CA VAL A 389 -13.09 1.94 4.16
C VAL A 389 -12.97 1.45 5.60
N ARG A 390 -11.75 1.40 6.13
CA ARG A 390 -11.50 0.92 7.49
C ARG A 390 -10.44 1.74 8.21
N ASP A 391 -10.43 1.62 9.51
CA ASP A 391 -9.41 2.19 10.39
C ASP A 391 -8.20 1.26 10.49
N ASN A 392 -7.05 1.83 10.78
CA ASN A 392 -5.79 1.11 11.03
C ASN A 392 -5.40 0.14 9.91
N ASP A 393 -5.76 0.47 8.67
CA ASP A 393 -5.34 -0.33 7.54
C ASP A 393 -3.80 -0.38 7.47
N ALA A 394 -3.23 -1.57 7.36
CA ALA A 394 -1.77 -1.77 7.36
C ALA A 394 -1.04 -0.94 6.29
N LYS A 395 -1.73 -0.68 5.16
CA LYS A 395 -1.20 0.11 4.03
C LYS A 395 -1.21 1.63 4.30
N ALA A 396 -1.88 2.07 5.36
CA ALA A 396 -1.78 3.42 5.91
C ALA A 396 -0.84 3.46 7.11
N VAL A 397 -0.93 2.49 8.01
CA VAL A 397 -0.14 2.42 9.27
C VAL A 397 1.36 2.38 8.99
N GLY A 398 1.83 1.45 8.15
CA GLY A 398 3.26 1.32 7.84
C GLY A 398 3.85 2.60 7.24
N PRO A 399 3.30 3.12 6.13
CA PRO A 399 3.78 4.36 5.54
C PRO A 399 3.64 5.59 6.46
N PHE A 400 2.66 5.63 7.38
CA PHE A 400 2.56 6.70 8.37
C PHE A 400 3.76 6.70 9.33
N ILE A 401 4.19 5.53 9.81
CA ILE A 401 5.41 5.41 10.62
C ILE A 401 6.61 5.94 9.84
N LEU A 402 6.77 5.53 8.57
CA LEU A 402 7.87 5.97 7.71
C LEU A 402 7.84 7.48 7.46
N ALA A 403 6.67 8.06 7.12
CA ALA A 403 6.50 9.50 6.92
C ALA A 403 6.81 10.29 8.20
N SER A 404 6.44 9.75 9.36
CA SER A 404 6.75 10.35 10.66
C SER A 404 8.25 10.37 10.92
N LEU A 405 8.97 9.28 10.62
CA LEU A 405 10.44 9.22 10.73
C LEU A 405 11.13 10.25 9.82
N GLU A 406 10.58 10.47 8.61
CA GLU A 406 11.11 11.49 7.69
C GLU A 406 10.93 12.92 8.24
N ILE A 407 9.73 13.26 8.73
CA ILE A 407 9.45 14.56 9.36
C ILE A 407 10.33 14.80 10.59
N GLU A 408 10.50 13.79 11.42
CA GLU A 408 11.34 13.85 12.62
C GLU A 408 12.82 14.05 12.29
N SER A 409 13.26 13.54 11.13
CA SER A 409 14.64 13.71 10.63
C SER A 409 14.89 15.12 10.06
N LEU A 410 13.85 15.85 9.65
CA LEU A 410 13.95 17.23 9.16
C LEU A 410 13.97 18.30 10.28
N LYS A 411 13.66 17.91 11.52
CA LYS A 411 13.66 18.83 12.68
C LYS A 411 15.03 18.97 13.35
N LYS A 412 16.00 18.21 12.90
CA LYS A 412 17.40 18.27 13.35
C LYS A 412 18.22 19.15 12.39
#